data_066805d8106c513abd880d87f5fae777
#
_entry.id   066805d8106c513abd880d87f5fae777
#
_cell.length_a   1.000
_cell.length_b   1.000
_cell.length_c   1.000
_cell.angle_alpha   90.00
_cell.angle_beta   90.00
_cell.angle_gamma   90.00
#
_symmetry.space_group_name_H-M   'P 1'
#
loop_
_entity.id
_entity.type
_entity.pdbx_description
1 polymer ?
#
loop_
_entity_poly.entity_id
_entity_poly.type
_entity_poly.pdbx_seq_one_letter_code
_entity_poly.pdbx_strand_id
1 'polypeptide(L)'
;MSPASDPELLLELARQDLASEQLAAAEAKCLQVLGAHHHHPGALQVLGQVLYSLGRHEDAVRVFNALTLMEPTVAGHWQNLATALRPTKRHAPAIAAFERALQLAPPSADLLYSLGVLQMDRCDYRAAYLALRDAVGLAPADATTRWAFAQCCYDLVQLDEALAALEDWQKLEGLNVEITARIALLLVMLGATHPALPAIERLLASPPQGGRAALVLASILERLHRVDEALAMMERLEPTDRSVDGPERLTLAGVLADRVGLREDAYRHLSSALQNHQEFVHRHHVLFPFAKVCDALGRYEEAFTAAEEAHRSQLAFLEIATGTSSAQESPLLARTSIGCDPDDVSAWEEAGPAMQDSPIWIVGFPRSGTTLLEQALDAHPRLASMDEQPFLLKALHEVMDRGIRYPAELGRLTAQDLGDIRAHYWDFARKKAGLVPGQRLVDKCPMNMTLLPLIRRLFPNARIILAIRHPCDTLLSCFLQEFRAPELALLCRDLTPLAEAYSRIFGYWYSQWPALQPFSYELRYEQLTADFAAEVRKLGAFLQLPWDEAMLAPGAHARAKGFISTPSYSQVIEPVNNRSVGRWKHYERHFSDVLPILMPWLERWGYPVT
;
A
#
# COMPACT_ATOMS: atom_id res chain seq x y z
N MET A 1 23.65 13.58 58.25
CA MET A 1 23.27 12.71 57.12
C MET A 1 24.28 12.99 56.02
N SER A 2 24.91 11.93 55.47
CA SER A 2 25.84 12.11 54.35
C SER A 2 25.04 12.61 53.13
N PRO A 3 25.55 13.51 52.30
CA PRO A 3 24.86 13.96 51.08
C PRO A 3 24.53 12.82 50.10
N ALA A 4 25.16 11.66 50.27
CA ALA A 4 24.90 10.45 49.45
C ALA A 4 23.60 9.69 49.83
N SER A 5 22.83 10.12 50.83
CA SER A 5 21.59 9.45 51.28
C SER A 5 20.36 10.36 51.24
N ASP A 6 20.43 11.48 50.51
CA ASP A 6 19.26 12.33 50.26
C ASP A 6 18.39 11.68 49.14
N PRO A 7 17.15 11.25 49.45
CA PRO A 7 16.27 10.61 48.50
C PRO A 7 15.99 11.47 47.26
N GLU A 8 15.82 12.79 47.44
CA GLU A 8 15.52 13.69 46.32
C GLU A 8 16.71 13.86 45.38
N LEU A 9 17.95 13.94 45.94
CA LEU A 9 19.17 14.02 45.14
C LEU A 9 19.40 12.71 44.36
N LEU A 10 19.19 11.54 44.99
CA LEU A 10 19.29 10.24 44.32
C LEU A 10 18.27 10.09 43.20
N LEU A 11 17.06 10.59 43.40
CA LEU A 11 15.99 10.56 42.41
C LEU A 11 16.31 11.46 41.23
N GLU A 12 16.86 12.64 41.45
CA GLU A 12 17.28 13.53 40.35
C GLU A 12 18.42 12.94 39.54
N LEU A 13 19.40 12.31 40.20
CA LEU A 13 20.46 11.56 39.51
C LEU A 13 19.91 10.35 38.74
N ALA A 14 18.89 9.67 39.27
CA ALA A 14 18.24 8.56 38.54
C ALA A 14 17.51 9.04 37.28
N ARG A 15 16.88 10.23 37.31
CA ARG A 15 16.29 10.86 36.12
C ARG A 15 17.33 11.24 35.08
N GLN A 16 18.48 11.76 35.51
CA GLN A 16 19.60 12.09 34.61
C GLN A 16 20.19 10.83 33.96
N ASP A 17 20.36 9.74 34.73
CA ASP A 17 20.83 8.46 34.21
C ASP A 17 19.82 7.88 33.22
N LEU A 18 18.52 7.96 33.50
CA LEU A 18 17.47 7.54 32.58
C LEU A 18 17.53 8.33 31.24
N ALA A 19 17.68 9.66 31.36
CA ALA A 19 17.81 10.53 30.18
C ALA A 19 19.09 10.27 29.36
N SER A 20 20.14 9.75 30.03
CA SER A 20 21.42 9.38 29.40
C SER A 20 21.49 7.88 29.02
N GLU A 21 20.35 7.16 29.06
CA GLU A 21 20.25 5.73 28.78
C GLU A 21 21.11 4.81 29.67
N GLN A 22 21.56 5.32 30.82
CA GLN A 22 22.29 4.54 31.81
C GLN A 22 21.32 3.77 32.72
N LEU A 23 20.53 2.86 32.10
CA LEU A 23 19.37 2.22 32.73
C LEU A 23 19.70 1.45 34.03
N ALA A 24 20.83 0.72 34.05
CA ALA A 24 21.25 -0.03 35.25
C ALA A 24 21.61 0.89 36.43
N ALA A 25 22.25 2.04 36.16
CA ALA A 25 22.57 3.02 37.17
C ALA A 25 21.30 3.72 37.72
N ALA A 26 20.36 4.04 36.85
CA ALA A 26 19.06 4.59 37.22
C ALA A 26 18.25 3.60 38.07
N GLU A 27 18.18 2.32 37.71
CA GLU A 27 17.53 1.25 38.50
C GLU A 27 18.11 1.15 39.89
N ALA A 28 19.45 1.08 40.02
CA ALA A 28 20.12 0.98 41.32
C ALA A 28 19.80 2.14 42.25
N LYS A 29 19.80 3.38 41.74
CA LYS A 29 19.44 4.57 42.52
C LYS A 29 17.98 4.58 42.97
N CYS A 30 17.05 4.19 42.09
CA CYS A 30 15.63 4.05 42.46
C CYS A 30 15.43 3.00 43.55
N LEU A 31 16.10 1.85 43.46
CA LEU A 31 16.03 0.80 44.47
C LEU A 31 16.65 1.24 45.81
N GLN A 32 17.71 2.05 45.80
CA GLN A 32 18.29 2.63 47.00
C GLN A 32 17.30 3.55 47.71
N VAL A 33 16.59 4.41 46.99
CA VAL A 33 15.53 5.28 47.56
C VAL A 33 14.40 4.43 48.12
N LEU A 34 13.92 3.41 47.38
CA LEU A 34 12.84 2.54 47.81
C LEU A 34 13.22 1.61 48.95
N GLY A 35 14.51 1.28 49.14
CA GLY A 35 15.01 0.57 50.32
C GLY A 35 14.83 1.34 51.62
N ALA A 36 14.94 2.66 51.57
CA ALA A 36 14.69 3.55 52.72
C ALA A 36 13.22 4.01 52.81
N HIS A 37 12.56 4.17 51.66
CA HIS A 37 11.22 4.74 51.55
C HIS A 37 10.39 3.89 50.54
N HIS A 38 9.85 2.75 51.01
CA HIS A 38 9.19 1.72 50.20
C HIS A 38 8.05 2.23 49.31
N HIS A 39 7.41 3.33 49.66
CA HIS A 39 6.26 3.91 48.97
C HIS A 39 6.55 5.32 48.43
N HIS A 40 7.80 5.60 48.02
CA HIS A 40 8.14 6.90 47.45
C HIS A 40 7.61 7.03 46.01
N PRO A 41 6.56 7.86 45.75
CA PRO A 41 5.90 7.86 44.43
C PRO A 41 6.85 8.23 43.29
N GLY A 42 7.70 9.24 43.47
CA GLY A 42 8.67 9.66 42.47
C GLY A 42 9.69 8.58 42.12
N ALA A 43 10.14 7.79 43.12
CA ALA A 43 11.08 6.69 42.86
C ALA A 43 10.40 5.52 42.13
N LEU A 44 9.15 5.20 42.49
CA LEU A 44 8.36 4.20 41.77
C LEU A 44 8.09 4.65 40.31
N GLN A 45 7.79 5.93 40.09
CA GLN A 45 7.57 6.46 38.76
C GLN A 45 8.81 6.30 37.86
N VAL A 46 10.00 6.72 38.33
CA VAL A 46 11.25 6.59 37.59
C VAL A 46 11.61 5.11 37.40
N LEU A 47 11.46 4.28 38.45
CA LEU A 47 11.69 2.83 38.34
C LEU A 47 10.81 2.18 37.28
N GLY A 48 9.52 2.51 37.24
CA GLY A 48 8.60 2.01 36.23
C GLY A 48 9.03 2.36 34.80
N GLN A 49 9.51 3.59 34.59
CA GLN A 49 10.04 4.05 33.30
C GLN A 49 11.34 3.30 32.92
N VAL A 50 12.25 3.12 33.87
CA VAL A 50 13.50 2.35 33.68
C VAL A 50 13.20 0.90 33.30
N LEU A 51 12.29 0.24 34.04
CA LEU A 51 11.89 -1.14 33.79
C LEU A 51 11.24 -1.30 32.39
N TYR A 52 10.43 -0.33 31.98
CA TYR A 52 9.86 -0.28 30.64
C TYR A 52 10.96 -0.18 29.57
N SER A 53 11.92 0.72 29.73
CA SER A 53 13.06 0.88 28.82
C SER A 53 13.98 -0.34 28.77
N LEU A 54 14.08 -1.10 29.87
CA LEU A 54 14.79 -2.39 29.93
C LEU A 54 14.01 -3.57 29.29
N GLY A 55 12.80 -3.32 28.77
CA GLY A 55 11.94 -4.37 28.22
C GLY A 55 11.28 -5.28 29.28
N ARG A 56 11.42 -4.93 30.58
CA ARG A 56 10.81 -5.65 31.71
C ARG A 56 9.39 -5.16 31.96
N HIS A 57 8.52 -5.33 30.94
CA HIS A 57 7.19 -4.71 30.90
C HIS A 57 6.26 -5.19 32.02
N GLU A 58 6.32 -6.48 32.40
CA GLU A 58 5.51 -7.00 33.51
C GLU A 58 5.90 -6.39 34.86
N ASP A 59 7.19 -6.13 35.06
CA ASP A 59 7.68 -5.43 36.26
C ASP A 59 7.22 -3.98 36.27
N ALA A 60 7.32 -3.30 35.12
CA ALA A 60 6.81 -1.92 34.97
C ALA A 60 5.31 -1.85 35.25
N VAL A 61 4.50 -2.80 34.78
CA VAL A 61 3.06 -2.88 35.06
C VAL A 61 2.81 -3.00 36.56
N ARG A 62 3.59 -3.83 37.29
CA ARG A 62 3.43 -3.96 38.75
C ARG A 62 3.71 -2.64 39.47
N VAL A 63 4.78 -1.96 39.07
CA VAL A 63 5.16 -0.68 39.66
C VAL A 63 4.14 0.42 39.37
N PHE A 64 3.72 0.57 38.14
CA PHE A 64 2.72 1.58 37.76
C PHE A 64 1.33 1.29 38.37
N ASN A 65 0.95 0.00 38.45
CA ASN A 65 -0.29 -0.36 39.15
C ASN A 65 -0.26 0.02 40.64
N ALA A 66 0.88 -0.18 41.32
CA ALA A 66 1.05 0.30 42.71
C ALA A 66 0.89 1.82 42.82
N LEU A 67 1.44 2.59 41.87
CA LEU A 67 1.27 4.04 41.83
C LEU A 67 -0.20 4.47 41.62
N THR A 68 -0.95 3.80 40.73
CA THR A 68 -2.37 4.13 40.54
C THR A 68 -3.22 3.83 41.77
N LEU A 69 -2.82 2.85 42.58
CA LEU A 69 -3.49 2.57 43.88
C LEU A 69 -3.13 3.58 44.95
N MET A 70 -1.90 4.10 44.96
CA MET A 70 -1.44 5.11 45.94
C MET A 70 -1.98 6.50 45.61
N GLU A 71 -1.96 6.88 44.34
CA GLU A 71 -2.35 8.22 43.86
C GLU A 71 -3.37 8.09 42.69
N PRO A 72 -4.62 7.66 42.97
CA PRO A 72 -5.60 7.32 41.93
C PRO A 72 -6.14 8.51 41.14
N THR A 73 -5.84 9.73 41.56
CA THR A 73 -6.28 10.97 40.89
C THR A 73 -5.22 11.57 39.97
N VAL A 74 -4.01 10.99 39.92
CA VAL A 74 -2.93 11.45 39.02
C VAL A 74 -3.03 10.78 37.68
N ALA A 75 -3.46 11.53 36.67
CA ALA A 75 -3.66 11.02 35.30
C ALA A 75 -2.41 10.37 34.69
N GLY A 76 -1.23 10.94 34.93
CA GLY A 76 0.05 10.44 34.43
C GLY A 76 0.38 9.01 34.88
N HIS A 77 -0.08 8.58 36.07
CA HIS A 77 0.14 7.21 36.55
C HIS A 77 -0.69 6.21 35.76
N TRP A 78 -1.93 6.56 35.42
CA TRP A 78 -2.81 5.76 34.58
C TRP A 78 -2.30 5.67 33.14
N GLN A 79 -1.78 6.78 32.59
CA GLN A 79 -1.14 6.80 31.29
C GLN A 79 0.09 5.89 31.24
N ASN A 80 0.97 5.97 32.24
CA ASN A 80 2.16 5.10 32.31
C ASN A 80 1.79 3.64 32.47
N LEU A 81 0.76 3.30 33.27
CA LEU A 81 0.23 1.95 33.41
C LEU A 81 -0.28 1.43 32.06
N ALA A 82 -1.07 2.21 31.35
CA ALA A 82 -1.59 1.83 30.04
C ALA A 82 -0.47 1.59 29.02
N THR A 83 0.54 2.47 29.00
CA THR A 83 1.71 2.33 28.13
C THR A 83 2.50 1.04 28.44
N ALA A 84 2.68 0.70 29.71
CA ALA A 84 3.37 -0.52 30.13
C ALA A 84 2.56 -1.81 29.84
N LEU A 85 1.24 -1.74 29.86
CA LEU A 85 0.34 -2.86 29.54
C LEU A 85 0.35 -3.22 28.05
N ARG A 86 0.60 -2.25 27.16
CA ARG A 86 0.56 -2.44 25.71
C ARG A 86 1.48 -3.57 25.19
N PRO A 87 2.81 -3.60 25.51
CA PRO A 87 3.70 -4.68 25.09
C PRO A 87 3.34 -6.05 25.67
N THR A 88 2.61 -6.09 26.78
CA THR A 88 2.14 -7.33 27.41
C THR A 88 0.87 -7.89 26.71
N LYS A 89 0.39 -7.24 25.63
CA LYS A 89 -0.84 -7.55 24.89
C LYS A 89 -2.11 -7.56 25.74
N ARG A 90 -2.11 -6.91 26.91
CA ARG A 90 -3.28 -6.72 27.77
C ARG A 90 -4.06 -5.49 27.34
N HIS A 91 -4.67 -5.53 26.15
CA HIS A 91 -5.30 -4.36 25.55
C HIS A 91 -6.49 -3.81 26.36
N ALA A 92 -7.37 -4.66 26.87
CA ALA A 92 -8.55 -4.19 27.62
C ALA A 92 -8.19 -3.43 28.91
N PRO A 93 -7.29 -3.93 29.79
CA PRO A 93 -6.78 -3.13 30.92
C PRO A 93 -6.06 -1.84 30.50
N ALA A 94 -5.32 -1.85 29.39
CA ALA A 94 -4.63 -0.65 28.89
C ALA A 94 -5.62 0.44 28.47
N ILE A 95 -6.71 0.08 27.76
CA ILE A 95 -7.77 1.02 27.39
C ILE A 95 -8.43 1.62 28.63
N ALA A 96 -8.84 0.76 29.58
CA ALA A 96 -9.46 1.24 30.82
C ALA A 96 -8.55 2.22 31.58
N ALA A 97 -7.23 1.99 31.56
CA ALA A 97 -6.28 2.91 32.16
C ALA A 97 -6.17 4.25 31.38
N PHE A 98 -6.16 4.22 30.02
CA PHE A 98 -6.21 5.46 29.22
C PHE A 98 -7.51 6.22 29.40
N GLU A 99 -8.66 5.54 29.40
CA GLU A 99 -9.96 6.16 29.67
C GLU A 99 -9.99 6.83 31.06
N ARG A 100 -9.38 6.17 32.06
CA ARG A 100 -9.27 6.76 33.39
C ARG A 100 -8.37 7.99 33.39
N ALA A 101 -7.26 7.98 32.65
CA ALA A 101 -6.40 9.17 32.50
C ALA A 101 -7.15 10.34 31.85
N LEU A 102 -7.95 10.08 30.82
CA LEU A 102 -8.79 11.08 30.12
C LEU A 102 -9.91 11.67 31.01
N GLN A 103 -10.41 10.90 31.99
CA GLN A 103 -11.38 11.42 32.99
C GLN A 103 -10.75 12.34 34.01
N LEU A 104 -9.44 12.20 34.26
CA LEU A 104 -8.71 12.91 35.33
C LEU A 104 -8.03 14.18 34.86
N ALA A 105 -7.70 14.30 33.56
CA ALA A 105 -7.02 15.45 33.00
C ALA A 105 -7.56 15.78 31.60
N PRO A 106 -7.44 17.04 31.12
CA PRO A 106 -7.74 17.39 29.74
C PRO A 106 -6.91 16.54 28.79
N PRO A 107 -7.44 16.21 27.60
CA PRO A 107 -6.69 15.48 26.58
C PRO A 107 -5.39 16.20 26.23
N SER A 108 -4.28 15.47 26.25
CA SER A 108 -2.99 15.92 25.72
C SER A 108 -2.67 15.17 24.44
N ALA A 109 -1.81 15.76 23.59
CA ALA A 109 -1.38 15.10 22.36
C ALA A 109 -0.75 13.73 22.63
N ASP A 110 0.10 13.61 23.65
CA ASP A 110 0.76 12.35 24.04
C ASP A 110 -0.23 11.28 24.49
N LEU A 111 -1.25 11.68 25.25
CA LEU A 111 -2.28 10.75 25.74
C LEU A 111 -3.14 10.22 24.58
N LEU A 112 -3.59 11.11 23.70
CA LEU A 112 -4.38 10.75 22.51
C LEU A 112 -3.56 9.96 21.50
N TYR A 113 -2.30 10.31 21.28
CA TYR A 113 -1.36 9.52 20.47
C TYR A 113 -1.22 8.09 21.01
N SER A 114 -0.96 7.95 22.32
CA SER A 114 -0.77 6.65 22.95
C SER A 114 -2.03 5.79 22.87
N LEU A 115 -3.20 6.38 23.06
CA LEU A 115 -4.49 5.72 22.88
C LEU A 115 -4.70 5.29 21.43
N GLY A 116 -4.44 6.18 20.47
CA GLY A 116 -4.61 5.89 19.04
C GLY A 116 -3.70 4.74 18.58
N VAL A 117 -2.44 4.73 19.02
CA VAL A 117 -1.52 3.62 18.71
C VAL A 117 -2.00 2.30 19.33
N LEU A 118 -2.52 2.32 20.56
CA LEU A 118 -3.11 1.12 21.17
C LEU A 118 -4.34 0.60 20.41
N GLN A 119 -5.16 1.51 19.90
CA GLN A 119 -6.31 1.16 19.08
C GLN A 119 -5.88 0.58 17.72
N MET A 120 -4.79 1.08 17.11
CA MET A 120 -4.18 0.46 15.92
C MET A 120 -3.68 -0.96 16.21
N ASP A 121 -3.00 -1.17 17.34
CA ASP A 121 -2.54 -2.51 17.77
C ASP A 121 -3.70 -3.52 17.92
N ARG A 122 -4.92 -3.03 18.15
CA ARG A 122 -6.16 -3.83 18.21
C ARG A 122 -6.91 -3.91 16.89
N CYS A 123 -6.37 -3.32 15.84
CA CYS A 123 -7.05 -3.15 14.57
C CYS A 123 -8.35 -2.31 14.63
N ASP A 124 -8.56 -1.51 15.69
CA ASP A 124 -9.67 -0.56 15.78
C ASP A 124 -9.27 0.76 15.12
N TYR A 125 -9.09 0.71 13.80
CA TYR A 125 -8.56 1.85 13.04
C TYR A 125 -9.48 3.07 13.04
N ARG A 126 -10.80 2.88 13.19
CA ARG A 126 -11.76 4.01 13.26
C ARG A 126 -11.62 4.79 14.56
N ALA A 127 -11.50 4.08 15.68
CA ALA A 127 -11.25 4.74 16.97
C ALA A 127 -9.86 5.37 16.99
N ALA A 128 -8.83 4.67 16.44
CA ALA A 128 -7.47 5.19 16.30
C ALA A 128 -7.43 6.50 15.48
N TYR A 129 -8.17 6.53 14.36
CA TYR A 129 -8.26 7.72 13.52
C TYR A 129 -8.75 8.94 14.29
N LEU A 130 -9.83 8.79 15.08
CA LEU A 130 -10.37 9.90 15.86
C LEU A 130 -9.35 10.40 16.90
N ALA A 131 -8.73 9.49 17.64
CA ALA A 131 -7.75 9.83 18.66
C ALA A 131 -6.50 10.50 18.06
N LEU A 132 -5.96 9.95 16.96
CA LEU A 132 -4.77 10.48 16.30
C LEU A 132 -5.05 11.80 15.58
N ARG A 133 -6.22 11.97 14.95
CA ARG A 133 -6.63 13.26 14.37
C ARG A 133 -6.65 14.38 15.44
N ASP A 134 -7.26 14.09 16.59
CA ASP A 134 -7.34 15.04 17.69
C ASP A 134 -5.95 15.30 18.30
N ALA A 135 -5.07 14.27 18.36
CA ALA A 135 -3.66 14.42 18.75
C ALA A 135 -2.89 15.36 17.82
N VAL A 136 -3.05 15.19 16.49
CA VAL A 136 -2.47 16.10 15.47
C VAL A 136 -3.02 17.51 15.61
N GLY A 137 -4.31 17.68 15.95
CA GLY A 137 -4.90 18.98 16.24
C GLY A 137 -4.23 19.72 17.41
N LEU A 138 -3.79 18.98 18.45
CA LEU A 138 -3.09 19.52 19.61
C LEU A 138 -1.58 19.73 19.38
N ALA A 139 -0.95 18.90 18.55
CA ALA A 139 0.49 18.95 18.23
C ALA A 139 0.74 18.82 16.73
N PRO A 140 0.36 19.82 15.90
CA PRO A 140 0.40 19.70 14.44
C PRO A 140 1.82 19.64 13.85
N ALA A 141 2.84 20.05 14.60
CA ALA A 141 4.24 20.00 14.19
C ALA A 141 4.96 18.72 14.61
N ASP A 142 4.38 17.89 15.51
CA ASP A 142 5.04 16.67 15.98
C ASP A 142 5.09 15.58 14.91
N ALA A 143 6.31 15.17 14.55
CA ALA A 143 6.56 14.19 13.48
C ALA A 143 5.99 12.79 13.81
N THR A 144 6.07 12.39 15.07
CA THR A 144 5.62 11.06 15.51
C THR A 144 4.11 10.93 15.42
N THR A 145 3.39 11.94 15.90
CA THR A 145 1.93 12.01 15.85
C THR A 145 1.42 12.10 14.40
N ARG A 146 2.05 12.95 13.58
CA ARG A 146 1.73 13.10 12.16
C ARG A 146 1.94 11.79 11.38
N TRP A 147 3.07 11.11 11.62
CA TRP A 147 3.33 9.81 11.02
C TRP A 147 2.29 8.76 11.45
N ALA A 148 1.97 8.67 12.74
CA ALA A 148 1.00 7.68 13.22
C ALA A 148 -0.40 7.93 12.64
N PHE A 149 -0.83 9.18 12.53
CA PHE A 149 -2.08 9.54 11.87
C PHE A 149 -2.08 9.16 10.39
N ALA A 150 -1.00 9.49 9.66
CA ALA A 150 -0.84 9.11 8.26
C ALA A 150 -0.85 7.59 8.06
N GLN A 151 -0.20 6.83 8.95
CA GLN A 151 -0.23 5.37 8.92
C GLN A 151 -1.65 4.84 9.16
N CYS A 152 -2.37 5.38 10.12
CA CYS A 152 -3.77 5.01 10.38
C CYS A 152 -4.67 5.30 9.16
N CYS A 153 -4.52 6.46 8.53
CA CYS A 153 -5.22 6.79 7.28
C CYS A 153 -4.88 5.81 6.14
N TYR A 154 -3.61 5.40 6.03
CA TYR A 154 -3.17 4.41 5.05
C TYR A 154 -3.83 3.03 5.29
N ASP A 155 -3.91 2.58 6.54
CA ASP A 155 -4.53 1.31 6.91
C ASP A 155 -6.06 1.34 6.67
N LEU A 156 -6.68 2.53 6.81
CA LEU A 156 -8.08 2.81 6.44
C LEU A 156 -8.32 2.98 4.93
N VAL A 157 -7.27 2.89 4.10
CA VAL A 157 -7.31 3.16 2.65
C VAL A 157 -7.69 4.61 2.30
N GLN A 158 -7.49 5.55 3.22
CA GLN A 158 -7.68 7.00 3.04
C GLN A 158 -6.38 7.64 2.53
N LEU A 159 -5.98 7.29 1.30
CA LEU A 159 -4.64 7.58 0.78
C LEU A 159 -4.35 9.08 0.59
N ASP A 160 -5.36 9.85 0.14
CA ASP A 160 -5.20 11.30 -0.03
C ASP A 160 -4.98 12.00 1.33
N GLU A 161 -5.66 11.56 2.38
CA GLU A 161 -5.51 12.10 3.73
C GLU A 161 -4.18 11.70 4.37
N ALA A 162 -3.73 10.46 4.13
CA ALA A 162 -2.40 10.01 4.53
C ALA A 162 -1.29 10.86 3.89
N LEU A 163 -1.42 11.19 2.60
CA LEU A 163 -0.48 12.08 1.90
C LEU A 163 -0.52 13.50 2.46
N ALA A 164 -1.72 14.06 2.68
CA ALA A 164 -1.88 15.40 3.26
C ALA A 164 -1.27 15.50 4.67
N ALA A 165 -1.40 14.44 5.46
CA ALA A 165 -0.80 14.39 6.79
C ALA A 165 0.74 14.45 6.76
N LEU A 166 1.39 14.04 5.66
CA LEU A 166 2.84 14.07 5.48
C LEU A 166 3.32 15.20 4.55
N GLU A 167 2.42 16.10 4.15
CA GLU A 167 2.84 17.30 3.42
C GLU A 167 3.84 18.10 4.26
N ASP A 168 4.89 18.60 3.61
CA ASP A 168 5.96 19.38 4.28
C ASP A 168 6.62 18.67 5.49
N TRP A 169 6.68 17.35 5.49
CA TRP A 169 7.21 16.55 6.61
C TRP A 169 8.60 17.00 7.09
N GLN A 170 9.42 17.61 6.22
CA GLN A 170 10.75 18.11 6.55
C GLN A 170 10.73 19.23 7.60
N LYS A 171 9.60 19.92 7.76
CA LYS A 171 9.40 21.01 8.71
C LYS A 171 8.90 20.54 10.08
N LEU A 172 8.63 19.25 10.24
CA LEU A 172 8.11 18.68 11.47
C LEU A 172 9.18 18.66 12.57
N GLU A 173 8.73 18.79 13.82
CA GLU A 173 9.55 18.70 15.02
C GLU A 173 9.71 17.24 15.48
N GLY A 174 10.77 16.93 16.22
CA GLY A 174 11.02 15.58 16.75
C GLY A 174 11.48 14.57 15.70
N LEU A 175 11.92 15.02 14.51
CA LEU A 175 12.48 14.14 13.49
C LEU A 175 13.78 13.50 13.99
N ASN A 176 13.76 12.18 14.12
CA ASN A 176 14.93 11.34 14.34
C ASN A 176 15.08 10.32 13.21
N VAL A 177 16.12 9.50 13.27
CA VAL A 177 16.42 8.50 12.23
C VAL A 177 15.26 7.52 12.03
N GLU A 178 14.63 7.06 13.12
CA GLU A 178 13.53 6.09 13.06
C GLU A 178 12.27 6.69 12.44
N ILE A 179 11.83 7.85 12.90
CA ILE A 179 10.64 8.53 12.36
C ILE A 179 10.87 8.95 10.91
N THR A 180 12.06 9.44 10.57
CA THR A 180 12.42 9.75 9.18
C THR A 180 12.32 8.52 8.26
N ALA A 181 12.81 7.36 8.71
CA ALA A 181 12.70 6.12 7.97
C ALA A 181 11.24 5.66 7.79
N ARG A 182 10.43 5.75 8.84
CA ARG A 182 9.01 5.39 8.80
C ARG A 182 8.20 6.30 7.87
N ILE A 183 8.45 7.62 7.90
CA ILE A 183 7.83 8.58 6.97
C ILE A 183 8.22 8.25 5.53
N ALA A 184 9.52 8.00 5.27
CA ALA A 184 10.01 7.66 3.95
C ALA A 184 9.35 6.37 3.42
N LEU A 185 9.24 5.32 4.24
CA LEU A 185 8.57 4.08 3.87
C LEU A 185 7.10 4.34 3.52
N LEU A 186 6.38 5.07 4.36
CA LEU A 186 4.96 5.34 4.13
C LEU A 186 4.74 6.16 2.85
N LEU A 187 5.57 7.16 2.57
CA LEU A 187 5.53 7.92 1.32
C LEU A 187 5.79 7.02 0.09
N VAL A 188 6.78 6.11 0.17
CA VAL A 188 7.03 5.12 -0.89
C VAL A 188 5.81 4.19 -1.06
N MET A 189 5.21 3.73 0.02
CA MET A 189 4.01 2.89 -0.01
C MET A 189 2.79 3.62 -0.60
N LEU A 190 2.70 4.93 -0.42
CA LEU A 190 1.68 5.81 -1.01
C LEU A 190 1.97 6.18 -2.48
N GLY A 191 3.08 5.69 -3.06
CA GLY A 191 3.50 6.06 -4.42
C GLY A 191 4.05 7.49 -4.54
N ALA A 192 4.29 8.17 -3.41
CA ALA A 192 4.84 9.52 -3.33
C ALA A 192 6.38 9.48 -3.21
N THR A 193 7.04 8.88 -4.18
CA THR A 193 8.50 8.63 -4.14
C THR A 193 9.29 9.94 -4.13
N HIS A 194 8.89 10.93 -4.93
CA HIS A 194 9.61 12.21 -5.00
C HIS A 194 9.66 12.93 -3.64
N PRO A 195 8.57 13.08 -2.87
CA PRO A 195 8.62 13.59 -1.49
C PRO A 195 9.42 12.73 -0.51
N ALA A 196 9.61 11.42 -0.79
CA ALA A 196 10.40 10.52 0.04
C ALA A 196 11.92 10.65 -0.19
N LEU A 197 12.37 11.10 -1.37
CA LEU A 197 13.78 11.15 -1.74
C LEU A 197 14.67 11.86 -0.71
N PRO A 198 14.34 13.06 -0.18
CA PRO A 198 15.19 13.73 0.80
C PRO A 198 15.42 12.93 2.09
N ALA A 199 14.42 12.16 2.52
CA ALA A 199 14.56 11.28 3.68
C ALA A 199 15.47 10.09 3.37
N ILE A 200 15.27 9.47 2.19
CA ILE A 200 16.07 8.33 1.73
C ILE A 200 17.54 8.73 1.55
N GLU A 201 17.82 9.86 0.92
CA GLU A 201 19.18 10.38 0.74
C GLU A 201 19.86 10.67 2.08
N ARG A 202 19.15 11.26 3.04
CA ARG A 202 19.68 11.49 4.40
C ARG A 202 20.04 10.18 5.10
N LEU A 203 19.14 9.18 5.02
CA LEU A 203 19.36 7.86 5.62
C LEU A 203 20.53 7.11 4.96
N LEU A 204 20.74 7.27 3.65
CA LEU A 204 21.85 6.68 2.92
C LEU A 204 23.17 7.39 3.19
N ALA A 205 23.16 8.71 3.37
CA ALA A 205 24.36 9.47 3.71
C ALA A 205 24.89 9.12 5.12
N SER A 206 24.00 8.76 6.04
CA SER A 206 24.33 8.30 7.40
C SER A 206 23.47 7.10 7.78
N PRO A 207 23.81 5.89 7.27
CA PRO A 207 22.97 4.71 7.44
C PRO A 207 22.84 4.31 8.91
N PRO A 208 21.62 3.91 9.34
CA PRO A 208 21.41 3.35 10.67
C PRO A 208 22.35 2.14 10.91
N GLN A 209 22.94 2.08 12.10
CA GLN A 209 23.88 1.00 12.44
C GLN A 209 23.18 -0.31 12.86
N GLY A 210 21.85 -0.29 12.98
CA GLY A 210 21.03 -1.44 13.35
C GLY A 210 19.62 -1.00 13.75
N GLY A 211 18.90 -1.87 14.41
CA GLY A 211 17.57 -1.60 14.96
C GLY A 211 16.46 -1.44 13.90
N ARG A 212 15.33 -0.92 14.34
CA ARG A 212 14.12 -0.76 13.52
C ARG A 212 14.34 0.12 12.27
N ALA A 213 15.12 1.18 12.42
CA ALA A 213 15.39 2.10 11.30
C ALA A 213 16.16 1.42 10.15
N ALA A 214 17.11 0.53 10.47
CA ALA A 214 17.84 -0.23 9.46
C ALA A 214 16.93 -1.23 8.72
N LEU A 215 16.03 -1.92 9.45
CA LEU A 215 15.04 -2.81 8.84
C LEU A 215 14.09 -2.05 7.91
N VAL A 216 13.61 -0.89 8.34
CA VAL A 216 12.74 -0.02 7.53
C VAL A 216 13.47 0.50 6.29
N LEU A 217 14.74 0.92 6.43
CA LEU A 217 15.55 1.34 5.27
C LEU A 217 15.77 0.18 4.29
N ALA A 218 16.06 -1.03 4.77
CA ALA A 218 16.16 -2.22 3.92
C ALA A 218 14.84 -2.49 3.15
N SER A 219 13.68 -2.30 3.80
CA SER A 219 12.36 -2.42 3.16
C SER A 219 12.14 -1.35 2.08
N ILE A 220 12.58 -0.11 2.32
CA ILE A 220 12.54 0.95 1.31
C ILE A 220 13.41 0.59 0.11
N LEU A 221 14.63 0.15 0.35
CA LEU A 221 15.60 -0.21 -0.69
C LEU A 221 15.11 -1.40 -1.54
N GLU A 222 14.49 -2.41 -0.91
CA GLU A 222 13.84 -3.51 -1.64
C GLU A 222 12.76 -2.98 -2.60
N ARG A 223 11.88 -2.07 -2.13
CA ARG A 223 10.81 -1.47 -2.95
C ARG A 223 11.34 -0.56 -4.06
N LEU A 224 12.49 0.05 -3.85
CA LEU A 224 13.22 0.83 -4.86
C LEU A 224 14.12 -0.03 -5.75
N HIS A 225 14.06 -1.37 -5.61
CA HIS A 225 14.87 -2.35 -6.36
C HIS A 225 16.39 -2.21 -6.19
N ARG A 226 16.83 -1.58 -5.10
CA ARG A 226 18.23 -1.47 -4.68
C ARG A 226 18.59 -2.67 -3.81
N VAL A 227 18.49 -3.89 -4.40
CA VAL A 227 18.51 -5.17 -3.67
C VAL A 227 19.84 -5.37 -2.94
N ASP A 228 20.98 -5.07 -3.58
CA ASP A 228 22.31 -5.23 -2.97
C ASP A 228 22.46 -4.35 -1.72
N GLU A 229 21.95 -3.13 -1.78
CA GLU A 229 21.98 -2.21 -0.64
C GLU A 229 20.99 -2.63 0.46
N ALA A 230 19.85 -3.19 0.09
CA ALA A 230 18.90 -3.76 1.06
C ALA A 230 19.53 -4.94 1.81
N LEU A 231 20.23 -5.83 1.11
CA LEU A 231 20.97 -6.94 1.70
C LEU A 231 22.06 -6.44 2.65
N ALA A 232 22.86 -5.45 2.23
CA ALA A 232 23.88 -4.84 3.09
C ALA A 232 23.29 -4.19 4.35
N MET A 233 22.05 -3.66 4.29
CA MET A 233 21.35 -3.18 5.48
C MET A 233 20.88 -4.32 6.38
N MET A 234 20.42 -5.43 5.81
CA MET A 234 20.02 -6.63 6.59
C MET A 234 21.19 -7.25 7.34
N GLU A 235 22.41 -7.24 6.76
CA GLU A 235 23.64 -7.73 7.41
C GLU A 235 24.06 -6.92 8.66
N ARG A 236 23.62 -5.65 8.75
CA ARG A 236 23.86 -4.80 9.93
C ARG A 236 22.94 -5.08 11.10
N LEU A 237 21.90 -5.88 10.88
CA LEU A 237 20.95 -6.24 11.94
C LEU A 237 21.57 -7.34 12.82
N GLU A 238 21.87 -7.00 14.06
CA GLU A 238 22.36 -7.97 15.04
C GLU A 238 21.36 -9.12 15.23
N PRO A 239 21.78 -10.39 15.20
CA PRO A 239 20.87 -11.52 15.40
C PRO A 239 20.16 -11.51 16.76
N THR A 240 20.71 -10.81 17.74
CA THR A 240 20.21 -10.69 19.11
C THR A 240 19.37 -9.45 19.36
N ASP A 241 19.21 -8.59 18.36
CA ASP A 241 18.40 -7.36 18.47
C ASP A 241 16.92 -7.69 18.49
N ARG A 242 16.35 -7.73 19.71
CA ARG A 242 14.93 -8.03 19.93
C ARG A 242 13.98 -6.96 19.36
N SER A 243 14.48 -5.76 19.07
CA SER A 243 13.65 -4.68 18.49
C SER A 243 13.26 -4.95 17.03
N VAL A 244 14.01 -5.85 16.38
CA VAL A 244 13.80 -6.27 14.97
C VAL A 244 13.64 -7.78 14.82
N ASP A 245 13.57 -8.51 15.94
CA ASP A 245 13.34 -9.94 15.92
C ASP A 245 11.84 -10.21 15.73
N GLY A 246 11.50 -10.89 14.64
CA GLY A 246 10.10 -11.19 14.37
C GLY A 246 9.78 -11.49 12.91
N PRO A 247 8.47 -11.67 12.63
CA PRO A 247 7.98 -12.02 11.29
C PRO A 247 8.37 -11.01 10.20
N GLU A 248 8.46 -9.72 10.52
CA GLU A 248 8.80 -8.67 9.54
C GLU A 248 10.21 -8.85 8.98
N ARG A 249 11.20 -9.10 9.86
CA ARG A 249 12.59 -9.36 9.44
C ARG A 249 12.69 -10.62 8.58
N LEU A 250 12.04 -11.70 9.00
CA LEU A 250 12.02 -12.97 8.27
C LEU A 250 11.32 -12.81 6.91
N THR A 251 10.23 -12.05 6.86
CA THR A 251 9.52 -11.77 5.61
C THR A 251 10.42 -11.01 4.63
N LEU A 252 11.06 -9.94 5.09
CA LEU A 252 11.98 -9.17 4.24
C LEU A 252 13.17 -10.02 3.78
N ALA A 253 13.76 -10.81 4.67
CA ALA A 253 14.84 -11.74 4.32
C ALA A 253 14.41 -12.74 3.24
N GLY A 254 13.17 -13.29 3.35
CA GLY A 254 12.60 -14.17 2.35
C GLY A 254 12.35 -13.49 1.00
N VAL A 255 11.82 -12.27 1.03
CA VAL A 255 11.60 -11.48 -0.20
C VAL A 255 12.93 -11.17 -0.89
N LEU A 256 13.94 -10.73 -0.14
CA LEU A 256 15.27 -10.43 -0.69
C LEU A 256 15.96 -11.68 -1.25
N ALA A 257 15.84 -12.82 -0.57
CA ALA A 257 16.35 -14.09 -1.06
C ALA A 257 15.71 -14.51 -2.39
N ASP A 258 14.37 -14.32 -2.57
CA ASP A 258 13.68 -14.55 -3.84
C ASP A 258 14.22 -13.61 -4.94
N ARG A 259 14.47 -12.32 -4.60
CA ARG A 259 15.02 -11.33 -5.54
C ARG A 259 16.38 -11.73 -6.13
N VAL A 260 17.22 -12.39 -5.35
CA VAL A 260 18.54 -12.87 -5.78
C VAL A 260 18.54 -14.32 -6.26
N GLY A 261 17.37 -14.95 -6.37
CA GLY A 261 17.19 -16.30 -6.89
C GLY A 261 17.44 -17.44 -5.89
N LEU A 262 17.68 -17.13 -4.62
CA LEU A 262 17.86 -18.10 -3.53
C LEU A 262 16.51 -18.62 -3.00
N ARG A 263 15.77 -19.30 -3.86
CA ARG A 263 14.35 -19.64 -3.63
C ARG A 263 14.12 -20.58 -2.45
N GLU A 264 15.00 -21.55 -2.20
CA GLU A 264 14.87 -22.44 -1.04
C GLU A 264 15.14 -21.69 0.29
N ASP A 265 16.03 -20.70 0.27
CA ASP A 265 16.26 -19.84 1.42
C ASP A 265 15.06 -18.92 1.66
N ALA A 266 14.51 -18.36 0.58
CA ALA A 266 13.27 -17.58 0.63
C ALA A 266 12.13 -18.40 1.24
N TYR A 267 11.95 -19.64 0.79
CA TYR A 267 10.94 -20.55 1.34
C TYR A 267 11.15 -20.79 2.85
N ARG A 268 12.39 -21.06 3.30
CA ARG A 268 12.70 -21.28 4.72
C ARG A 268 12.38 -20.04 5.57
N HIS A 269 12.79 -18.86 5.12
CA HIS A 269 12.53 -17.62 5.84
C HIS A 269 11.03 -17.31 5.95
N LEU A 270 10.28 -17.41 4.85
CA LEU A 270 8.85 -17.14 4.85
C LEU A 270 8.05 -18.18 5.63
N SER A 271 8.43 -19.47 5.57
CA SER A 271 7.83 -20.51 6.42
C SER A 271 8.04 -20.21 7.90
N SER A 272 9.25 -19.80 8.29
CA SER A 272 9.54 -19.41 9.67
C SER A 272 8.77 -18.15 10.08
N ALA A 273 8.61 -17.18 9.18
CA ALA A 273 7.78 -16.00 9.42
C ALA A 273 6.33 -16.38 9.70
N LEU A 274 5.75 -17.31 8.93
CA LEU A 274 4.39 -17.81 9.11
C LEU A 274 4.17 -18.55 10.43
N GLN A 275 5.17 -19.35 10.87
CA GLN A 275 5.12 -20.04 12.16
C GLN A 275 5.13 -19.06 13.34
N ASN A 276 5.86 -17.96 13.22
CA ASN A 276 5.98 -16.94 14.26
C ASN A 276 4.86 -15.86 14.21
N HIS A 277 4.07 -15.82 13.12
CA HIS A 277 3.01 -14.83 12.95
C HIS A 277 1.69 -15.35 13.52
N GLN A 278 1.32 -14.88 14.72
CA GLN A 278 0.14 -15.36 15.44
C GLN A 278 -1.16 -14.66 15.02
N GLU A 279 -1.09 -13.43 14.49
CA GLU A 279 -2.27 -12.63 14.15
C GLU A 279 -2.73 -12.94 12.73
N PHE A 280 -3.87 -13.61 12.61
CA PHE A 280 -4.42 -14.03 11.31
C PHE A 280 -4.63 -12.88 10.34
N VAL A 281 -5.13 -11.76 10.79
CA VAL A 281 -5.48 -10.60 9.94
C VAL A 281 -4.30 -9.96 9.20
N HIS A 282 -3.07 -10.16 9.65
CA HIS A 282 -1.86 -9.61 9.00
C HIS A 282 -1.03 -10.67 8.27
N ARG A 283 -1.44 -11.94 8.30
CA ARG A 283 -0.70 -13.04 7.65
C ARG A 283 -0.58 -12.89 6.14
N HIS A 284 -1.51 -12.17 5.51
CA HIS A 284 -1.48 -11.96 4.05
C HIS A 284 -0.19 -11.30 3.57
N HIS A 285 0.44 -10.43 4.36
CA HIS A 285 1.74 -9.82 4.01
C HIS A 285 2.89 -10.83 3.89
N VAL A 286 2.77 -11.98 4.55
CA VAL A 286 3.74 -13.09 4.44
C VAL A 286 3.27 -14.13 3.44
N LEU A 287 1.98 -14.43 3.41
CA LEU A 287 1.38 -15.49 2.60
C LEU A 287 1.49 -15.20 1.09
N PHE A 288 1.28 -13.96 0.63
CA PHE A 288 1.45 -13.64 -0.79
C PHE A 288 2.90 -13.82 -1.29
N PRO A 289 3.94 -13.29 -0.61
CA PRO A 289 5.31 -13.62 -0.94
C PRO A 289 5.62 -15.13 -0.88
N PHE A 290 5.07 -15.83 0.12
CA PHE A 290 5.25 -17.27 0.26
C PHE A 290 4.63 -18.04 -0.91
N ALA A 291 3.38 -17.73 -1.28
CA ALA A 291 2.72 -18.33 -2.44
C ALA A 291 3.53 -18.14 -3.73
N LYS A 292 4.09 -16.93 -3.93
CA LYS A 292 4.94 -16.62 -5.08
C LYS A 292 6.22 -17.47 -5.09
N VAL A 293 6.87 -17.67 -3.95
CA VAL A 293 8.06 -18.50 -3.83
C VAL A 293 7.73 -19.99 -4.05
N CYS A 294 6.62 -20.49 -3.49
CA CYS A 294 6.13 -21.85 -3.74
C CYS A 294 5.88 -22.09 -5.23
N ASP A 295 5.22 -21.15 -5.93
CA ASP A 295 5.01 -21.22 -7.37
C ASP A 295 6.34 -21.28 -8.15
N ALA A 296 7.31 -20.42 -7.77
CA ALA A 296 8.63 -20.40 -8.42
C ALA A 296 9.45 -21.68 -8.17
N LEU A 297 9.16 -22.42 -7.10
CA LEU A 297 9.73 -23.73 -6.77
C LEU A 297 8.97 -24.91 -7.42
N GLY A 298 7.87 -24.66 -8.13
CA GLY A 298 7.00 -25.70 -8.69
C GLY A 298 6.09 -26.39 -7.66
N ARG A 299 5.97 -25.82 -6.45
CA ARG A 299 5.08 -26.30 -5.37
C ARG A 299 3.67 -25.71 -5.53
N TYR A 300 3.03 -26.03 -6.66
CA TYR A 300 1.83 -25.33 -7.12
C TYR A 300 0.63 -25.43 -6.18
N GLU A 301 0.46 -26.60 -5.53
CA GLU A 301 -0.62 -26.80 -4.57
C GLU A 301 -0.46 -25.97 -3.31
N GLU A 302 0.78 -25.94 -2.81
CA GLU A 302 1.13 -25.14 -1.65
C GLU A 302 0.99 -23.65 -1.95
N ALA A 303 1.37 -23.23 -3.18
CA ALA A 303 1.19 -21.87 -3.66
C ALA A 303 -0.29 -21.46 -3.71
N PHE A 304 -1.15 -22.36 -4.22
CA PHE A 304 -2.59 -22.08 -4.32
C PHE A 304 -3.24 -21.97 -2.94
N THR A 305 -2.98 -22.95 -2.06
CA THR A 305 -3.50 -22.94 -0.68
C THR A 305 -3.04 -21.70 0.11
N ALA A 306 -1.76 -21.31 -0.06
CA ALA A 306 -1.24 -20.09 0.57
C ALA A 306 -1.93 -18.83 0.05
N ALA A 307 -2.24 -18.75 -1.25
CA ALA A 307 -2.97 -17.64 -1.83
C ALA A 307 -4.43 -17.57 -1.31
N GLU A 308 -5.11 -18.71 -1.19
CA GLU A 308 -6.46 -18.76 -0.57
C GLU A 308 -6.44 -18.25 0.87
N GLU A 309 -5.46 -18.69 1.68
CA GLU A 309 -5.32 -18.20 3.05
C GLU A 309 -4.96 -16.71 3.07
N ALA A 310 -4.13 -16.24 2.13
CA ALA A 310 -3.77 -14.83 2.00
C ALA A 310 -5.00 -13.96 1.75
N HIS A 311 -5.85 -14.33 0.80
CA HIS A 311 -7.08 -13.58 0.51
C HIS A 311 -8.04 -13.57 1.70
N ARG A 312 -8.22 -14.70 2.40
CA ARG A 312 -9.04 -14.75 3.62
C ARG A 312 -8.50 -13.81 4.71
N SER A 313 -7.19 -13.82 4.94
CA SER A 313 -6.52 -12.92 5.89
C SER A 313 -6.68 -11.46 5.48
N GLN A 314 -6.46 -11.12 4.22
CA GLN A 314 -6.60 -9.76 3.69
C GLN A 314 -8.02 -9.23 3.81
N LEU A 315 -9.02 -10.04 3.47
CA LEU A 315 -10.43 -9.63 3.59
C LEU A 315 -10.85 -9.44 5.04
N ALA A 316 -10.37 -10.29 5.96
CA ALA A 316 -10.59 -10.08 7.39
C ALA A 316 -9.97 -8.76 7.89
N PHE A 317 -8.78 -8.40 7.40
CA PHE A 317 -8.17 -7.10 7.66
C PHE A 317 -9.02 -5.94 7.12
N LEU A 318 -9.43 -6.02 5.84
CA LEU A 318 -10.25 -4.99 5.20
C LEU A 318 -11.62 -4.82 5.87
N GLU A 319 -12.25 -5.90 6.32
CA GLU A 319 -13.51 -5.85 7.05
C GLU A 319 -13.37 -5.08 8.37
N ILE A 320 -12.29 -5.34 9.10
CA ILE A 320 -11.98 -4.61 10.33
C ILE A 320 -11.63 -3.15 10.04
N ALA A 321 -10.76 -2.89 9.07
CA ALA A 321 -10.25 -1.55 8.78
C ALA A 321 -11.32 -0.64 8.16
N THR A 322 -12.05 -1.12 7.15
CA THR A 322 -12.96 -0.29 6.35
C THR A 322 -14.43 -0.60 6.55
N GLY A 323 -14.77 -1.73 7.20
CA GLY A 323 -16.12 -2.25 7.28
C GLY A 323 -16.59 -2.92 5.99
N THR A 324 -15.68 -3.20 5.05
CA THR A 324 -15.99 -3.87 3.79
C THR A 324 -16.22 -5.36 4.04
N SER A 325 -17.47 -5.81 4.03
CA SER A 325 -17.76 -7.24 4.22
C SER A 325 -17.22 -8.08 3.07
N SER A 326 -16.63 -9.23 3.39
CA SER A 326 -16.16 -10.22 2.41
C SER A 326 -17.30 -10.81 1.54
N ALA A 327 -18.54 -10.72 2.01
CA ALA A 327 -19.73 -11.13 1.27
C ALA A 327 -20.25 -10.05 0.30
N GLN A 328 -19.76 -8.83 0.39
CA GLN A 328 -20.18 -7.71 -0.45
C GLN A 328 -19.73 -7.90 -1.92
N GLU A 329 -20.58 -7.51 -2.86
CA GLU A 329 -20.20 -7.40 -4.24
C GLU A 329 -19.19 -6.22 -4.42
N SER A 330 -18.18 -6.41 -5.26
CA SER A 330 -17.21 -5.35 -5.53
C SER A 330 -17.89 -4.13 -6.17
N PRO A 331 -17.64 -2.90 -5.68
CA PRO A 331 -18.14 -1.67 -6.29
C PRO A 331 -17.76 -1.50 -7.76
N LEU A 332 -16.68 -2.14 -8.21
CA LEU A 332 -16.30 -2.17 -9.64
C LEU A 332 -17.39 -2.78 -10.51
N LEU A 333 -18.08 -3.82 -10.02
CA LEU A 333 -19.14 -4.49 -10.77
C LEU A 333 -20.41 -3.65 -10.85
N ALA A 334 -20.67 -2.79 -9.90
CA ALA A 334 -21.79 -1.85 -9.96
C ALA A 334 -21.70 -0.92 -11.18
N ARG A 335 -20.47 -0.51 -11.56
CA ARG A 335 -20.22 0.34 -12.74
C ARG A 335 -20.55 -0.35 -14.06
N THR A 336 -20.58 -1.69 -14.08
CA THR A 336 -20.86 -2.50 -15.27
C THR A 336 -22.33 -2.92 -15.39
N SER A 337 -23.20 -2.43 -14.49
CA SER A 337 -24.62 -2.83 -14.46
C SER A 337 -25.49 -2.01 -15.40
N ILE A 338 -25.06 -0.79 -15.76
CA ILE A 338 -25.82 0.14 -16.60
C ILE A 338 -24.90 0.58 -17.73
N GLY A 339 -25.37 0.44 -18.98
CA GLY A 339 -24.67 0.92 -20.17
C GLY A 339 -25.23 2.26 -20.67
N CYS A 340 -24.60 2.81 -21.70
CA CYS A 340 -25.16 3.93 -22.48
C CYS A 340 -26.14 3.42 -23.51
N ASP A 341 -27.27 4.13 -23.63
CA ASP A 341 -28.18 3.94 -24.76
C ASP A 341 -27.57 4.59 -26.03
N PRO A 342 -27.62 3.92 -27.19
CA PRO A 342 -27.17 4.53 -28.45
C PRO A 342 -27.84 5.86 -28.78
N ASP A 343 -29.12 6.01 -28.45
CA ASP A 343 -29.87 7.25 -28.69
C ASP A 343 -29.37 8.40 -27.80
N ASP A 344 -29.02 8.10 -26.54
CA ASP A 344 -28.40 9.08 -25.62
C ASP A 344 -27.02 9.51 -26.12
N VAL A 345 -26.21 8.58 -26.61
CA VAL A 345 -24.86 8.86 -27.13
C VAL A 345 -24.93 9.70 -28.41
N SER A 346 -25.92 9.43 -29.28
CA SER A 346 -26.10 10.17 -30.53
C SER A 346 -26.43 11.67 -30.29
N ALA A 347 -26.99 11.97 -29.13
CA ALA A 347 -27.28 13.35 -28.70
C ALA A 347 -26.06 14.07 -28.07
N TRP A 348 -24.94 13.37 -27.87
CA TRP A 348 -23.74 14.04 -27.35
C TRP A 348 -23.14 14.93 -28.43
N GLU A 349 -22.86 16.18 -28.08
CA GLU A 349 -22.10 17.04 -28.97
C GLU A 349 -20.71 16.46 -29.23
N GLU A 350 -20.33 16.31 -30.49
CA GLU A 350 -19.03 15.76 -30.88
C GLU A 350 -17.83 16.69 -30.62
N ALA A 351 -18.08 17.90 -30.12
CA ALA A 351 -17.07 18.91 -29.84
C ALA A 351 -16.20 18.52 -28.65
N GLY A 352 -15.15 17.76 -28.90
CA GLY A 352 -14.12 17.38 -27.93
C GLY A 352 -12.71 17.71 -28.41
N PRO A 353 -11.71 17.56 -27.54
CA PRO A 353 -10.32 17.78 -27.90
C PRO A 353 -9.89 16.84 -29.05
N ALA A 354 -8.96 17.33 -29.87
CA ALA A 354 -8.37 16.52 -30.93
C ALA A 354 -7.61 15.32 -30.36
N MET A 355 -7.29 14.33 -31.18
CA MET A 355 -6.58 13.12 -30.78
C MET A 355 -5.23 13.44 -30.08
N GLN A 356 -4.48 14.40 -30.62
CA GLN A 356 -3.18 14.83 -30.05
C GLN A 356 -3.30 15.52 -28.70
N ASP A 357 -4.47 16.11 -28.41
CA ASP A 357 -4.78 16.82 -27.17
C ASP A 357 -5.53 15.92 -26.16
N SER A 358 -5.68 14.63 -26.50
CA SER A 358 -6.35 13.61 -25.70
C SER A 358 -5.32 12.63 -25.13
N PRO A 359 -5.54 12.08 -23.92
CA PRO A 359 -4.72 10.98 -23.39
C PRO A 359 -4.78 9.74 -24.30
N ILE A 360 -3.71 8.95 -24.26
CA ILE A 360 -3.71 7.56 -24.73
C ILE A 360 -4.10 6.69 -23.53
N TRP A 361 -5.16 5.89 -23.68
CA TRP A 361 -5.64 5.04 -22.61
C TRP A 361 -5.12 3.61 -22.78
N ILE A 362 -4.50 3.06 -21.73
CA ILE A 362 -4.21 1.62 -21.64
C ILE A 362 -5.18 1.02 -20.64
N VAL A 363 -6.09 0.19 -21.12
CA VAL A 363 -7.13 -0.47 -20.33
C VAL A 363 -7.07 -1.98 -20.54
N GLY A 364 -7.75 -2.73 -19.68
CA GLY A 364 -7.81 -4.20 -19.73
C GLY A 364 -8.08 -4.77 -18.34
N PHE A 365 -8.09 -6.08 -18.22
CA PHE A 365 -8.14 -6.67 -16.88
C PHE A 365 -6.75 -6.56 -16.20
N PRO A 366 -6.65 -6.39 -14.87
CA PRO A 366 -5.36 -6.40 -14.20
C PRO A 366 -4.51 -7.61 -14.60
N ARG A 367 -3.20 -7.46 -14.63
CA ARG A 367 -2.25 -8.54 -15.01
C ARG A 367 -2.27 -8.98 -16.47
N SER A 368 -2.89 -8.22 -17.36
CA SER A 368 -2.91 -8.48 -18.82
C SER A 368 -1.68 -7.92 -19.57
N GLY A 369 -0.60 -7.55 -18.89
CA GLY A 369 0.62 -7.03 -19.51
C GLY A 369 0.62 -5.51 -19.73
N THR A 370 -0.31 -4.78 -19.15
CA THR A 370 -0.46 -3.33 -19.28
C THR A 370 0.78 -2.54 -18.84
N THR A 371 1.54 -3.01 -17.83
CA THR A 371 2.77 -2.34 -17.38
C THR A 371 3.91 -2.48 -18.39
N LEU A 372 4.07 -3.64 -19.04
CA LEU A 372 5.06 -3.83 -20.11
C LEU A 372 4.79 -2.85 -21.26
N LEU A 373 3.52 -2.77 -21.64
CA LEU A 373 3.06 -1.88 -22.70
C LEU A 373 3.27 -0.41 -22.33
N GLU A 374 2.94 -0.02 -21.11
CA GLU A 374 3.15 1.32 -20.60
C GLU A 374 4.62 1.72 -20.67
N GLN A 375 5.55 0.87 -20.22
CA GLN A 375 6.98 1.17 -20.24
C GLN A 375 7.55 1.25 -21.67
N ALA A 376 7.00 0.47 -22.60
CA ALA A 376 7.36 0.60 -24.00
C ALA A 376 6.92 1.95 -24.61
N LEU A 377 5.72 2.40 -24.27
CA LEU A 377 5.21 3.70 -24.72
C LEU A 377 5.91 4.87 -24.03
N ASP A 378 6.12 4.79 -22.71
CA ASP A 378 6.77 5.83 -21.89
C ASP A 378 8.24 6.07 -22.30
N ALA A 379 8.89 5.06 -22.90
CA ALA A 379 10.22 5.22 -23.47
C ALA A 379 10.24 6.13 -24.72
N HIS A 380 9.09 6.40 -25.35
CA HIS A 380 9.03 7.28 -26.51
C HIS A 380 9.10 8.76 -26.10
N PRO A 381 9.99 9.60 -26.69
CA PRO A 381 10.24 10.97 -26.22
C PRO A 381 9.03 11.91 -26.29
N ARG A 382 8.02 11.58 -27.09
CA ARG A 382 6.76 12.35 -27.19
C ARG A 382 5.66 11.85 -26.27
N LEU A 383 5.94 10.90 -25.39
CA LEU A 383 4.96 10.36 -24.44
C LEU A 383 5.48 10.52 -23.02
N ALA A 384 4.56 10.54 -22.06
CA ALA A 384 4.86 10.41 -20.65
C ALA A 384 3.71 9.68 -19.95
N SER A 385 4.04 8.74 -19.09
CA SER A 385 3.10 7.93 -18.30
C SER A 385 3.05 8.42 -16.86
N MET A 386 1.91 8.22 -16.21
CA MET A 386 1.69 8.58 -14.80
C MET A 386 1.45 7.39 -13.88
N ASP A 387 1.73 6.17 -14.33
CA ASP A 387 1.36 4.92 -13.64
C ASP A 387 -0.16 4.78 -13.41
N GLU A 388 -0.57 3.92 -12.47
CA GLU A 388 -1.97 3.71 -12.13
C GLU A 388 -2.48 4.79 -11.18
N GLN A 389 -3.00 5.89 -11.73
CA GLN A 389 -3.56 6.98 -10.94
C GLN A 389 -5.09 7.05 -11.10
N PRO A 390 -5.86 7.36 -10.04
CA PRO A 390 -7.32 7.33 -10.07
C PRO A 390 -7.94 8.62 -10.62
N PHE A 391 -7.29 9.34 -11.54
CA PHE A 391 -7.77 10.67 -11.98
C PHE A 391 -9.07 10.60 -12.76
N LEU A 392 -9.29 9.55 -13.56
CA LEU A 392 -10.58 9.36 -14.22
C LEU A 392 -11.69 9.04 -13.21
N LEU A 393 -11.37 8.34 -12.11
CA LEU A 393 -12.32 8.11 -11.03
C LEU A 393 -12.65 9.42 -10.28
N LYS A 394 -11.67 10.30 -10.08
CA LYS A 394 -11.94 11.66 -9.55
C LYS A 394 -12.84 12.46 -10.47
N ALA A 395 -12.62 12.40 -11.78
CA ALA A 395 -13.51 13.01 -12.76
C ALA A 395 -14.94 12.42 -12.71
N LEU A 396 -15.09 11.11 -12.47
CA LEU A 396 -16.40 10.49 -12.23
C LEU A 396 -17.09 11.08 -10.99
N HIS A 397 -16.36 11.23 -9.89
CA HIS A 397 -16.92 11.84 -8.67
C HIS A 397 -17.39 13.29 -8.94
N GLU A 398 -16.62 14.09 -9.67
CA GLU A 398 -17.04 15.42 -10.06
C GLU A 398 -18.32 15.45 -10.91
N VAL A 399 -18.51 14.47 -11.79
CA VAL A 399 -19.76 14.28 -12.55
C VAL A 399 -20.92 14.01 -11.60
N MET A 400 -20.71 13.10 -10.63
CA MET A 400 -21.75 12.73 -9.65
C MET A 400 -22.07 13.89 -8.70
N ASP A 401 -21.09 14.67 -8.28
CA ASP A 401 -21.26 15.86 -7.42
C ASP A 401 -22.09 16.97 -8.10
N ARG A 402 -22.11 16.97 -9.44
CA ARG A 402 -23.02 17.85 -10.24
C ARG A 402 -24.44 17.30 -10.32
N GLY A 403 -24.75 16.19 -9.64
CA GLY A 403 -26.06 15.55 -9.67
C GLY A 403 -26.34 14.76 -10.96
N ILE A 404 -25.33 14.40 -11.72
CA ILE A 404 -25.43 13.61 -12.95
C ILE A 404 -25.31 12.13 -12.60
N ARG A 405 -26.32 11.31 -12.98
CA ARG A 405 -26.29 9.86 -12.79
C ARG A 405 -25.44 9.22 -13.88
N TYR A 406 -24.35 8.57 -13.47
CA TYR A 406 -23.47 7.86 -14.38
C TYR A 406 -24.01 6.45 -14.72
N PRO A 407 -23.90 6.00 -15.97
CA PRO A 407 -23.56 6.74 -17.20
C PRO A 407 -24.77 7.39 -17.87
N ALA A 408 -26.00 7.10 -17.41
CA ALA A 408 -27.28 7.38 -18.08
C ALA A 408 -27.54 8.87 -18.40
N GLU A 409 -26.97 9.78 -17.61
CA GLU A 409 -27.23 11.21 -17.78
C GLU A 409 -25.98 12.00 -18.23
N LEU A 410 -24.93 11.33 -18.74
CA LEU A 410 -23.73 12.01 -19.23
C LEU A 410 -24.02 13.05 -20.35
N GLY A 411 -25.09 12.87 -21.09
CA GLY A 411 -25.56 13.83 -22.10
C GLY A 411 -25.97 15.20 -21.53
N ARG A 412 -26.32 15.28 -20.24
CA ARG A 412 -26.70 16.52 -19.56
C ARG A 412 -25.52 17.44 -19.23
N LEU A 413 -24.28 16.92 -19.28
CA LEU A 413 -23.08 17.74 -19.07
C LEU A 413 -22.97 18.79 -20.17
N THR A 414 -22.91 20.05 -19.75
CA THR A 414 -22.71 21.17 -20.64
C THR A 414 -21.27 21.27 -21.16
N ALA A 415 -21.03 22.05 -22.19
CA ALA A 415 -19.68 22.33 -22.70
C ALA A 415 -18.77 22.92 -21.60
N GLN A 416 -19.32 23.74 -20.70
CA GLN A 416 -18.59 24.30 -19.56
C GLN A 416 -18.22 23.20 -18.56
N ASP A 417 -19.16 22.34 -18.15
CA ASP A 417 -18.88 21.21 -17.23
C ASP A 417 -17.77 20.32 -17.78
N LEU A 418 -17.85 19.98 -19.07
CA LEU A 418 -16.82 19.16 -19.73
C LEU A 418 -15.47 19.87 -19.76
N GLY A 419 -15.46 21.19 -19.95
CA GLY A 419 -14.26 22.02 -19.89
C GLY A 419 -13.61 21.99 -18.52
N ASP A 420 -14.40 22.20 -17.47
CA ASP A 420 -13.92 22.25 -16.08
C ASP A 420 -13.39 20.88 -15.64
N ILE A 421 -14.11 19.78 -15.89
CA ILE A 421 -13.69 18.42 -15.55
C ILE A 421 -12.39 18.06 -16.29
N ARG A 422 -12.26 18.39 -17.59
CA ARG A 422 -11.02 18.17 -18.34
C ARG A 422 -9.86 19.00 -17.77
N ALA A 423 -10.12 20.26 -17.38
CA ALA A 423 -9.09 21.12 -16.80
C ALA A 423 -8.54 20.55 -15.49
N HIS A 424 -9.40 20.07 -14.60
CA HIS A 424 -9.00 19.40 -13.36
C HIS A 424 -8.24 18.10 -13.64
N TYR A 425 -8.73 17.25 -14.54
CA TYR A 425 -8.01 16.04 -14.95
C TYR A 425 -6.59 16.37 -15.43
N TRP A 426 -6.44 17.37 -16.32
CA TRP A 426 -5.14 17.76 -16.85
C TRP A 426 -4.21 18.40 -15.81
N ASP A 427 -4.75 19.13 -14.84
CA ASP A 427 -3.94 19.71 -13.76
C ASP A 427 -3.28 18.60 -12.93
N PHE A 428 -4.04 17.59 -12.53
CA PHE A 428 -3.50 16.42 -11.81
C PHE A 428 -2.51 15.60 -12.68
N ALA A 429 -2.90 15.31 -13.91
CA ALA A 429 -2.11 14.48 -14.81
C ALA A 429 -0.75 15.11 -15.15
N ARG A 430 -0.72 16.40 -15.45
CA ARG A 430 0.52 17.13 -15.74
C ARG A 430 1.47 17.16 -14.56
N LYS A 431 0.95 17.42 -13.37
CA LYS A 431 1.76 17.41 -12.13
C LYS A 431 2.36 16.04 -11.86
N LYS A 432 1.59 14.97 -12.07
CA LYS A 432 2.02 13.60 -11.76
C LYS A 432 2.96 13.03 -12.81
N ALA A 433 2.67 13.22 -14.10
CA ALA A 433 3.48 12.69 -15.19
C ALA A 433 4.71 13.55 -15.51
N GLY A 434 4.79 14.78 -14.98
CA GLY A 434 5.87 15.72 -15.33
C GLY A 434 5.87 16.10 -16.81
N LEU A 435 4.68 16.18 -17.43
CA LEU A 435 4.51 16.44 -18.87
C LEU A 435 5.24 17.74 -19.29
N VAL A 436 6.05 17.63 -20.32
CA VAL A 436 6.63 18.79 -20.99
C VAL A 436 5.89 19.12 -22.29
N PRO A 437 5.99 20.37 -22.80
CA PRO A 437 5.33 20.75 -24.04
C PRO A 437 5.66 19.83 -25.22
N GLY A 438 4.63 19.37 -25.92
CA GLY A 438 4.75 18.44 -27.06
C GLY A 438 4.66 16.95 -26.71
N GLN A 439 4.58 16.61 -25.43
CA GLN A 439 4.30 15.23 -24.99
C GLN A 439 2.80 14.97 -24.86
N ARG A 440 2.38 13.74 -25.18
CA ARG A 440 1.04 13.20 -24.90
C ARG A 440 1.09 12.33 -23.65
N LEU A 441 0.02 12.39 -22.88
CA LEU A 441 -0.16 11.55 -21.70
C LEU A 441 -0.52 10.12 -22.09
N VAL A 442 0.10 9.15 -21.44
CA VAL A 442 -0.35 7.76 -21.38
C VAL A 442 -1.00 7.53 -20.01
N ASP A 443 -2.32 7.40 -19.97
CA ASP A 443 -3.09 7.05 -18.78
C ASP A 443 -3.27 5.52 -18.75
N LYS A 444 -2.50 4.86 -17.90
CA LYS A 444 -2.59 3.43 -17.71
C LYS A 444 -3.26 3.12 -16.37
N CYS A 445 -4.52 2.79 -16.42
CA CYS A 445 -5.26 2.20 -15.31
C CYS A 445 -6.16 1.10 -15.89
N PRO A 446 -5.83 -0.18 -15.68
CA PRO A 446 -6.53 -1.29 -16.32
C PRO A 446 -8.04 -1.19 -16.18
N MET A 447 -8.54 -0.90 -14.98
CA MET A 447 -9.97 -0.86 -14.67
C MET A 447 -10.71 0.36 -15.21
N ASN A 448 -10.02 1.33 -15.84
CA ASN A 448 -10.67 2.40 -16.61
C ASN A 448 -11.52 1.83 -17.79
N MET A 449 -11.35 0.55 -18.15
CA MET A 449 -12.27 -0.11 -19.08
C MET A 449 -13.73 -0.12 -18.61
N THR A 450 -13.98 -0.04 -17.31
CA THR A 450 -15.33 0.08 -16.74
C THR A 450 -15.90 1.51 -16.84
N LEU A 451 -15.08 2.48 -17.26
CA LEU A 451 -15.42 3.89 -17.41
C LEU A 451 -15.42 4.36 -18.86
N LEU A 452 -15.57 3.44 -19.82
CA LEU A 452 -15.58 3.76 -21.25
C LEU A 452 -16.55 4.91 -21.62
N PRO A 453 -17.79 4.98 -21.09
CA PRO A 453 -18.68 6.09 -21.34
C PRO A 453 -18.09 7.46 -20.95
N LEU A 454 -17.44 7.53 -19.80
CA LEU A 454 -16.78 8.76 -19.33
C LEU A 454 -15.60 9.14 -20.22
N ILE A 455 -14.75 8.17 -20.59
CA ILE A 455 -13.63 8.40 -21.53
C ILE A 455 -14.16 9.02 -22.81
N ARG A 456 -15.19 8.41 -23.41
CA ARG A 456 -15.78 8.87 -24.67
C ARG A 456 -16.44 10.24 -24.55
N ARG A 457 -17.08 10.52 -23.42
CA ARG A 457 -17.72 11.84 -23.19
C ARG A 457 -16.69 12.96 -22.99
N LEU A 458 -15.62 12.69 -22.25
CA LEU A 458 -14.58 13.68 -22.00
C LEU A 458 -13.60 13.81 -23.19
N PHE A 459 -13.21 12.70 -23.82
CA PHE A 459 -12.17 12.63 -24.84
C PHE A 459 -12.63 11.80 -26.04
N PRO A 460 -13.57 12.30 -26.86
CA PRO A 460 -14.20 11.52 -27.92
C PRO A 460 -13.22 10.99 -29.00
N ASN A 461 -12.10 11.68 -29.21
CA ASN A 461 -11.08 11.33 -30.19
C ASN A 461 -9.88 10.57 -29.59
N ALA A 462 -9.92 10.20 -28.30
CA ALA A 462 -8.85 9.49 -27.64
C ALA A 462 -8.59 8.10 -28.26
N ARG A 463 -7.33 7.68 -28.27
CA ARG A 463 -6.93 6.32 -28.63
C ARG A 463 -6.91 5.45 -27.38
N ILE A 464 -7.50 4.26 -27.50
CA ILE A 464 -7.61 3.30 -26.40
C ILE A 464 -6.91 2.01 -26.80
N ILE A 465 -6.06 1.48 -25.96
CA ILE A 465 -5.41 0.18 -26.13
C ILE A 465 -6.02 -0.77 -25.12
N LEU A 466 -6.72 -1.78 -25.62
CA LEU A 466 -7.29 -2.86 -24.81
C LEU A 466 -6.26 -4.00 -24.73
N ALA A 467 -5.64 -4.14 -23.55
CA ALA A 467 -4.72 -5.25 -23.30
C ALA A 467 -5.51 -6.52 -22.97
N ILE A 468 -5.29 -7.56 -23.77
CA ILE A 468 -5.91 -8.88 -23.65
C ILE A 468 -4.80 -9.90 -23.40
N ARG A 469 -5.08 -10.87 -22.52
CA ARG A 469 -4.22 -12.01 -22.24
C ARG A 469 -5.10 -13.24 -22.02
N HIS A 470 -4.52 -14.44 -22.17
CA HIS A 470 -5.24 -15.69 -21.90
C HIS A 470 -5.98 -15.59 -20.56
N PRO A 471 -7.33 -15.76 -20.53
CA PRO A 471 -8.14 -15.55 -19.33
C PRO A 471 -7.62 -16.28 -18.11
N CYS A 472 -7.31 -17.58 -18.22
CA CYS A 472 -6.82 -18.36 -17.09
C CYS A 472 -5.46 -17.86 -16.56
N ASP A 473 -4.52 -17.45 -17.42
CA ASP A 473 -3.25 -16.85 -16.98
C ASP A 473 -3.45 -15.51 -16.30
N THR A 474 -4.43 -14.74 -16.76
CA THR A 474 -4.81 -13.45 -16.16
C THR A 474 -5.37 -13.67 -14.75
N LEU A 475 -6.35 -14.59 -14.61
CA LEU A 475 -6.97 -14.89 -13.32
C LEU A 475 -5.97 -15.49 -12.33
N LEU A 476 -5.13 -16.45 -12.75
CA LEU A 476 -4.07 -16.97 -11.90
C LEU A 476 -3.12 -15.87 -11.41
N SER A 477 -2.71 -14.98 -12.32
CA SER A 477 -1.82 -13.88 -11.97
C SER A 477 -2.45 -12.87 -11.02
N CYS A 478 -3.77 -12.67 -11.09
CA CYS A 478 -4.53 -11.87 -10.13
C CYS A 478 -4.62 -12.59 -8.78
N PHE A 479 -4.93 -13.88 -8.80
CA PHE A 479 -5.13 -14.68 -7.60
C PHE A 479 -3.84 -14.84 -6.75
N LEU A 480 -2.68 -14.90 -7.39
CA LEU A 480 -1.38 -14.96 -6.71
C LEU A 480 -0.83 -13.57 -6.33
N GLN A 481 -1.63 -12.51 -6.42
CA GLN A 481 -1.21 -11.14 -6.19
C GLN A 481 -2.02 -10.44 -5.10
N GLU A 482 -1.34 -9.75 -4.18
CA GLU A 482 -1.97 -8.84 -3.25
C GLU A 482 -2.43 -7.57 -3.98
N PHE A 483 -3.72 -7.28 -3.93
CA PHE A 483 -4.30 -6.00 -4.34
C PHE A 483 -4.76 -5.21 -3.11
N ARG A 484 -4.26 -4.00 -2.95
CA ARG A 484 -4.62 -3.14 -1.81
C ARG A 484 -5.98 -2.49 -1.92
N ALA A 485 -6.41 -2.20 -3.16
CA ALA A 485 -7.73 -1.64 -3.41
C ALA A 485 -8.81 -2.63 -2.98
N PRO A 486 -9.69 -2.27 -2.02
CA PRO A 486 -10.71 -3.19 -1.49
C PRO A 486 -11.58 -3.80 -2.59
N GLU A 487 -11.92 -3.01 -3.59
CA GLU A 487 -12.72 -3.46 -4.73
C GLU A 487 -12.04 -4.56 -5.56
N LEU A 488 -10.71 -4.54 -5.71
CA LEU A 488 -9.96 -5.59 -6.39
C LEU A 488 -9.74 -6.81 -5.47
N ALA A 489 -9.46 -6.58 -4.19
CA ALA A 489 -9.32 -7.65 -3.21
C ALA A 489 -10.61 -8.49 -3.11
N LEU A 490 -11.78 -7.84 -3.14
CA LEU A 490 -13.09 -8.52 -3.16
C LEU A 490 -13.29 -9.40 -4.41
N LEU A 491 -12.78 -8.99 -5.57
CA LEU A 491 -12.84 -9.81 -6.79
C LEU A 491 -11.95 -11.04 -6.67
N CYS A 492 -10.77 -10.90 -6.08
CA CYS A 492 -9.76 -11.95 -5.98
C CYS A 492 -9.97 -12.93 -4.81
N ARG A 493 -11.07 -12.80 -4.06
CA ARG A 493 -11.33 -13.65 -2.88
C ARG A 493 -11.38 -15.16 -3.19
N ASP A 494 -11.77 -15.52 -4.42
CA ASP A 494 -11.85 -16.87 -4.93
C ASP A 494 -11.81 -16.82 -6.48
N LEU A 495 -11.46 -17.93 -7.13
CA LEU A 495 -11.41 -18.00 -8.60
C LEU A 495 -12.79 -17.83 -9.26
N THR A 496 -13.87 -18.35 -8.66
CA THR A 496 -15.21 -18.25 -9.26
C THR A 496 -15.72 -16.83 -9.31
N PRO A 497 -15.77 -16.05 -8.21
CA PRO A 497 -16.11 -14.62 -8.27
C PRO A 497 -15.20 -13.82 -9.20
N LEU A 498 -13.91 -14.17 -9.27
CA LEU A 498 -12.94 -13.51 -10.15
C LEU A 498 -13.24 -13.79 -11.62
N ALA A 499 -13.61 -15.03 -11.99
CA ALA A 499 -14.01 -15.42 -13.35
C ALA A 499 -15.33 -14.75 -13.76
N GLU A 500 -16.31 -14.71 -12.87
CA GLU A 500 -17.59 -14.01 -13.09
C GLU A 500 -17.36 -12.51 -13.29
N ALA A 501 -16.52 -11.89 -12.48
CA ALA A 501 -16.15 -10.49 -12.62
C ALA A 501 -15.43 -10.23 -13.95
N TYR A 502 -14.49 -11.09 -14.34
CA TYR A 502 -13.79 -11.03 -15.63
C TYR A 502 -14.79 -11.06 -16.78
N SER A 503 -15.68 -12.06 -16.79
CA SER A 503 -16.70 -12.23 -17.82
C SER A 503 -17.66 -11.03 -17.89
N ARG A 504 -18.12 -10.54 -16.76
CA ARG A 504 -19.02 -9.38 -16.67
C ARG A 504 -18.35 -8.08 -17.17
N ILE A 505 -17.11 -7.84 -16.80
CA ILE A 505 -16.38 -6.62 -17.18
C ILE A 505 -16.10 -6.60 -18.69
N PHE A 506 -15.64 -7.71 -19.29
CA PHE A 506 -15.48 -7.80 -20.73
C PHE A 506 -16.82 -7.80 -21.47
N GLY A 507 -17.85 -8.45 -20.91
CA GLY A 507 -19.22 -8.39 -21.44
C GLY A 507 -19.71 -6.95 -21.50
N TYR A 508 -19.50 -6.19 -20.43
CA TYR A 508 -19.82 -4.76 -20.39
C TYR A 508 -19.03 -3.98 -21.46
N TRP A 509 -17.70 -4.14 -21.54
CA TRP A 509 -16.86 -3.47 -22.53
C TRP A 509 -17.41 -3.63 -23.95
N TYR A 510 -17.66 -4.87 -24.35
CA TYR A 510 -18.16 -5.16 -25.71
C TYR A 510 -19.61 -4.75 -25.92
N SER A 511 -20.45 -4.74 -24.88
CA SER A 511 -21.83 -4.25 -24.99
C SER A 511 -21.91 -2.74 -25.24
N GLN A 512 -20.90 -1.97 -24.79
CA GLN A 512 -20.85 -0.53 -25.04
C GLN A 512 -20.32 -0.18 -26.43
N TRP A 513 -19.70 -1.12 -27.14
CA TRP A 513 -19.04 -0.86 -28.42
C TRP A 513 -19.96 -0.30 -29.49
N PRO A 514 -21.19 -0.85 -29.73
CA PRO A 514 -22.09 -0.33 -30.77
C PRO A 514 -22.48 1.13 -30.56
N ALA A 515 -22.68 1.55 -29.31
CA ALA A 515 -23.06 2.91 -28.99
C ALA A 515 -21.86 3.87 -29.01
N LEU A 516 -20.77 3.51 -28.37
CA LEU A 516 -19.65 4.42 -28.12
C LEU A 516 -18.58 4.42 -29.21
N GLN A 517 -18.48 3.36 -30.01
CA GLN A 517 -17.53 3.19 -31.14
C GLN A 517 -16.12 3.74 -30.83
N PRO A 518 -15.45 3.24 -29.80
CA PRO A 518 -14.16 3.79 -29.37
C PRO A 518 -13.08 3.54 -30.43
N PHE A 519 -12.16 4.49 -30.60
CA PHE A 519 -10.94 4.27 -31.38
C PHE A 519 -9.99 3.39 -30.59
N SER A 520 -10.12 2.05 -30.73
CA SER A 520 -9.39 1.09 -29.91
C SER A 520 -8.55 0.13 -30.73
N TYR A 521 -7.45 -0.33 -30.11
CA TYR A 521 -6.57 -1.37 -30.59
C TYR A 521 -6.55 -2.50 -29.56
N GLU A 522 -6.93 -3.71 -29.98
CA GLU A 522 -6.84 -4.91 -29.15
C GLU A 522 -5.42 -5.49 -29.26
N LEU A 523 -4.70 -5.46 -28.14
CA LEU A 523 -3.35 -5.99 -28.05
C LEU A 523 -3.33 -7.27 -27.23
N ARG A 524 -2.90 -8.38 -27.83
CA ARG A 524 -2.75 -9.66 -27.12
C ARG A 524 -1.34 -9.77 -26.54
N TYR A 525 -1.26 -10.05 -25.24
CA TYR A 525 0.00 -10.21 -24.52
C TYR A 525 0.92 -11.28 -25.15
N GLU A 526 0.34 -12.39 -25.58
CA GLU A 526 1.07 -13.49 -26.20
C GLU A 526 1.70 -13.08 -27.54
N GLN A 527 1.01 -12.26 -28.34
CA GLN A 527 1.54 -11.71 -29.58
C GLN A 527 2.64 -10.69 -29.29
N LEU A 528 2.41 -9.81 -28.28
CA LEU A 528 3.39 -8.83 -27.84
C LEU A 528 4.70 -9.50 -27.39
N THR A 529 4.62 -10.60 -26.62
CA THR A 529 5.81 -11.31 -26.13
C THR A 529 6.47 -12.20 -27.18
N ALA A 530 5.72 -12.66 -28.21
CA ALA A 530 6.24 -13.47 -29.31
C ALA A 530 7.05 -12.63 -30.32
N ASP A 531 6.56 -11.46 -30.69
CA ASP A 531 7.25 -10.51 -31.57
C ASP A 531 7.04 -9.07 -31.10
N PHE A 532 7.80 -8.71 -30.06
CA PHE A 532 7.69 -7.42 -29.40
C PHE A 532 7.88 -6.24 -30.36
N ALA A 533 8.89 -6.34 -31.25
CA ALA A 533 9.22 -5.26 -32.17
C ALA A 533 8.11 -5.02 -33.21
N ALA A 534 7.54 -6.08 -33.76
CA ALA A 534 6.46 -5.96 -34.74
C ALA A 534 5.19 -5.38 -34.11
N GLU A 535 4.83 -5.84 -32.90
CA GLU A 535 3.61 -5.37 -32.22
C GLU A 535 3.74 -3.91 -31.77
N VAL A 536 4.90 -3.50 -31.25
CA VAL A 536 5.14 -2.10 -30.87
C VAL A 536 5.13 -1.17 -32.10
N ARG A 537 5.62 -1.63 -33.27
CA ARG A 537 5.50 -0.84 -34.52
C ARG A 537 4.06 -0.66 -34.98
N LYS A 538 3.24 -1.72 -34.94
CA LYS A 538 1.80 -1.62 -35.25
C LYS A 538 1.11 -0.64 -34.33
N LEU A 539 1.44 -0.70 -33.04
CA LEU A 539 0.90 0.20 -32.03
C LEU A 539 1.31 1.65 -32.28
N GLY A 540 2.59 1.92 -32.60
CA GLY A 540 3.07 3.24 -32.97
C GLY A 540 2.31 3.82 -34.17
N ALA A 541 2.04 2.99 -35.20
CA ALA A 541 1.23 3.39 -36.36
C ALA A 541 -0.22 3.72 -35.96
N PHE A 542 -0.87 2.91 -35.11
CA PHE A 542 -2.21 3.19 -34.59
C PHE A 542 -2.28 4.51 -33.80
N LEU A 543 -1.26 4.80 -33.02
CA LEU A 543 -1.15 6.02 -32.21
C LEU A 543 -0.68 7.24 -33.03
N GLN A 544 -0.33 7.05 -34.31
CA GLN A 544 0.23 8.07 -35.20
C GLN A 544 1.51 8.71 -34.63
N LEU A 545 2.38 7.86 -34.06
CA LEU A 545 3.68 8.26 -33.52
C LEU A 545 4.78 8.01 -34.56
N PRO A 546 5.76 8.88 -34.69
CA PRO A 546 6.99 8.55 -35.39
C PRO A 546 7.68 7.38 -34.69
N TRP A 547 8.37 6.54 -35.47
CA TRP A 547 9.07 5.42 -34.87
C TRP A 547 10.25 5.89 -34.02
N ASP A 548 10.42 5.30 -32.84
CA ASP A 548 11.58 5.49 -31.96
C ASP A 548 12.05 4.15 -31.40
N GLU A 549 13.33 3.85 -31.56
CA GLU A 549 13.96 2.58 -31.12
C GLU A 549 13.94 2.42 -29.58
N ALA A 550 13.84 3.51 -28.80
CA ALA A 550 13.77 3.44 -27.34
C ALA A 550 12.59 2.60 -26.85
N MET A 551 11.50 2.54 -27.62
CA MET A 551 10.32 1.72 -27.34
C MET A 551 10.63 0.21 -27.26
N LEU A 552 11.74 -0.24 -27.86
CA LEU A 552 12.15 -1.65 -27.84
C LEU A 552 12.90 -2.07 -26.57
N ALA A 553 13.22 -1.11 -25.69
CA ALA A 553 13.97 -1.35 -24.48
C ALA A 553 13.20 -0.98 -23.20
N PRO A 554 11.95 -1.50 -23.00
CA PRO A 554 11.11 -1.11 -21.86
C PRO A 554 11.76 -1.40 -20.52
N GLY A 555 12.52 -2.49 -20.40
CA GLY A 555 13.24 -2.85 -19.18
C GLY A 555 14.38 -1.89 -18.83
N ALA A 556 15.07 -1.35 -19.81
CA ALA A 556 16.12 -0.33 -19.59
C ALA A 556 15.47 0.99 -19.15
N HIS A 557 14.37 1.39 -19.79
CA HIS A 557 13.59 2.57 -19.44
C HIS A 557 13.04 2.46 -18.01
N ALA A 558 12.41 1.33 -17.67
CA ALA A 558 11.89 1.07 -16.34
C ALA A 558 12.97 1.19 -15.24
N ARG A 559 14.17 0.64 -15.48
CA ARG A 559 15.31 0.77 -14.54
C ARG A 559 15.74 2.22 -14.38
N ALA A 560 15.80 2.99 -15.47
CA ALA A 560 16.18 4.40 -15.43
C ALA A 560 15.14 5.27 -14.71
N LYS A 561 13.85 4.94 -14.83
CA LYS A 561 12.75 5.62 -14.11
C LYS A 561 12.81 5.39 -12.59
N GLY A 562 13.44 4.31 -12.14
CA GLY A 562 13.65 3.96 -10.73
C GLY A 562 12.44 3.33 -10.07
N PHE A 563 11.46 4.09 -9.63
CA PHE A 563 10.26 3.57 -8.96
C PHE A 563 9.07 3.48 -9.91
N ILE A 564 8.40 2.33 -9.91
CA ILE A 564 7.11 2.09 -10.56
C ILE A 564 6.19 1.43 -9.53
N SER A 565 5.03 2.01 -9.31
CA SER A 565 4.12 1.62 -8.21
C SER A 565 3.39 0.29 -8.43
N THR A 566 3.45 -0.27 -9.64
CA THR A 566 2.67 -1.48 -9.98
C THR A 566 3.33 -2.78 -9.50
N PRO A 567 2.54 -3.78 -9.09
CA PRO A 567 3.06 -5.08 -8.66
C PRO A 567 3.87 -5.83 -9.73
N SER A 568 3.74 -5.43 -11.01
CA SER A 568 4.44 -6.06 -12.14
C SER A 568 5.86 -5.54 -12.38
N TYR A 569 6.33 -4.57 -11.60
CA TYR A 569 7.60 -3.90 -11.86
C TYR A 569 8.78 -4.87 -11.96
N SER A 570 8.92 -5.79 -11.01
CA SER A 570 10.03 -6.76 -11.01
C SER A 570 10.10 -7.62 -12.28
N GLN A 571 8.98 -7.79 -12.98
CA GLN A 571 8.90 -8.54 -14.23
C GLN A 571 9.26 -7.67 -15.45
N VAL A 572 8.94 -6.38 -15.40
CA VAL A 572 9.13 -5.46 -16.53
C VAL A 572 10.58 -5.01 -16.69
N ILE A 573 11.37 -5.00 -15.61
CA ILE A 573 12.81 -4.69 -15.68
C ILE A 573 13.64 -5.81 -16.34
N GLU A 574 13.10 -7.04 -16.43
CA GLU A 574 13.72 -8.13 -17.16
C GLU A 574 13.54 -7.96 -18.68
N PRO A 575 14.38 -8.59 -19.50
CA PRO A 575 14.11 -8.71 -20.94
C PRO A 575 12.73 -9.33 -21.19
N VAL A 576 12.03 -8.84 -22.23
CA VAL A 576 10.72 -9.38 -22.61
C VAL A 576 10.84 -10.89 -22.82
N ASN A 577 9.96 -11.65 -22.17
CA ASN A 577 9.95 -13.11 -22.22
C ASN A 577 8.52 -13.65 -22.16
N ASN A 578 8.37 -14.95 -22.46
CA ASN A 578 7.08 -15.63 -22.50
C ASN A 578 6.80 -16.56 -21.29
N ARG A 579 7.60 -16.48 -20.22
CA ARG A 579 7.48 -17.37 -19.04
C ARG A 579 6.11 -17.31 -18.38
N SER A 580 5.38 -16.24 -18.58
CA SER A 580 4.04 -16.05 -18.01
C SER A 580 2.92 -16.60 -18.90
N VAL A 581 3.22 -17.15 -20.08
CA VAL A 581 2.25 -17.71 -21.03
C VAL A 581 2.04 -19.19 -20.73
N GLY A 582 0.78 -19.59 -20.56
CA GLY A 582 0.38 -20.97 -20.29
C GLY A 582 0.68 -21.47 -18.88
N ARG A 583 1.02 -20.56 -17.97
CA ARG A 583 1.37 -20.91 -16.58
C ARG A 583 0.20 -21.52 -15.80
N TRP A 584 -1.03 -21.13 -16.13
CA TRP A 584 -2.25 -21.67 -15.55
C TRP A 584 -2.37 -23.20 -15.69
N LYS A 585 -1.73 -23.82 -16.65
CA LYS A 585 -1.76 -25.27 -16.89
C LYS A 585 -1.22 -26.08 -15.70
N HIS A 586 -0.30 -25.50 -14.92
CA HIS A 586 0.17 -26.11 -13.68
C HIS A 586 -0.89 -26.12 -12.57
N TYR A 587 -1.95 -25.34 -12.74
CA TYR A 587 -3.08 -25.18 -11.82
C TYR A 587 -4.40 -25.64 -12.44
N GLU A 588 -4.37 -26.39 -13.55
CA GLU A 588 -5.54 -26.75 -14.39
C GLU A 588 -6.71 -27.30 -13.56
N ARG A 589 -6.40 -28.14 -12.56
CA ARG A 589 -7.43 -28.71 -11.68
C ARG A 589 -8.24 -27.68 -10.90
N HIS A 590 -7.65 -26.54 -10.54
CA HIS A 590 -8.33 -25.46 -9.83
C HIS A 590 -9.19 -24.61 -10.77
N PHE A 591 -8.97 -24.74 -12.08
CA PHE A 591 -9.72 -24.01 -13.11
C PHE A 591 -10.92 -24.78 -13.64
N SER A 592 -11.12 -26.06 -13.30
CA SER A 592 -12.21 -26.91 -13.84
C SER A 592 -13.58 -26.26 -13.70
N ASP A 593 -13.87 -25.64 -12.57
CA ASP A 593 -15.18 -25.05 -12.28
C ASP A 593 -15.36 -23.67 -12.93
N VAL A 594 -14.29 -22.97 -13.26
CA VAL A 594 -14.34 -21.63 -13.85
C VAL A 594 -14.15 -21.61 -15.37
N LEU A 595 -13.60 -22.67 -15.95
CA LEU A 595 -13.45 -22.79 -17.41
C LEU A 595 -14.76 -22.54 -18.17
N PRO A 596 -15.93 -23.09 -17.77
CA PRO A 596 -17.19 -22.80 -18.46
C PRO A 596 -17.55 -21.31 -18.49
N ILE A 597 -17.22 -20.55 -17.45
CA ILE A 597 -17.45 -19.10 -17.38
C ILE A 597 -16.53 -18.35 -18.35
N LEU A 598 -15.31 -18.85 -18.54
CA LEU A 598 -14.29 -18.24 -19.40
C LEU A 598 -14.36 -18.67 -20.86
N MET A 599 -15.06 -19.76 -21.16
CA MET A 599 -15.15 -20.33 -22.50
C MET A 599 -15.54 -19.32 -23.59
N PRO A 600 -16.55 -18.44 -23.40
CA PRO A 600 -16.92 -17.46 -24.42
C PRO A 600 -15.77 -16.51 -24.80
N TRP A 601 -14.87 -16.24 -23.85
CA TRP A 601 -13.71 -15.37 -24.06
C TRP A 601 -12.54 -16.09 -24.71
N LEU A 602 -12.32 -17.36 -24.35
CA LEU A 602 -11.33 -18.21 -25.02
C LEU A 602 -11.67 -18.37 -26.52
N GLU A 603 -12.93 -18.67 -26.83
CA GLU A 603 -13.44 -18.79 -28.20
C GLU A 603 -13.36 -17.45 -28.95
N ARG A 604 -13.82 -16.36 -28.34
CA ARG A 604 -13.80 -15.03 -28.95
C ARG A 604 -12.41 -14.60 -29.38
N TRP A 605 -11.41 -14.88 -28.58
CA TRP A 605 -10.04 -14.49 -28.89
C TRP A 605 -9.20 -15.63 -29.49
N GLY A 606 -9.78 -16.78 -29.72
CA GLY A 606 -9.10 -17.93 -30.37
C GLY A 606 -7.97 -18.50 -29.52
N TYR A 607 -8.12 -18.49 -28.17
CA TYR A 607 -7.19 -19.15 -27.27
C TYR A 607 -7.51 -20.67 -27.20
N PRO A 608 -6.48 -21.53 -27.09
CA PRO A 608 -6.71 -22.96 -26.87
C PRO A 608 -7.30 -23.19 -25.47
N VAL A 609 -8.20 -24.15 -25.39
CA VAL A 609 -8.88 -24.57 -24.13
C VAL A 609 -8.01 -25.55 -23.34
N THR A 610 -7.01 -26.17 -23.99
CA THR A 610 -6.11 -27.21 -23.43
C THR A 610 -4.65 -26.87 -23.73
#